data_4236ba61e9475cb7912b66244d9455c5
#
_entry.id   4236ba61e9475cb7912b66244d9455c5
#
_cell.length_a   1.000
_cell.length_b   1.000
_cell.length_c   1.000
_cell.angle_alpha   90.00
_cell.angle_beta   90.00
_cell.angle_gamma   90.00
#
_symmetry.space_group_name_H-M   'P 1'
#
loop_
_entity.id
_entity.type
_entity.pdbx_description
1 polymer ?
#
loop_
_entity_poly.entity_id
_entity_poly.type
_entity_poly.pdbx_seq_one_letter_code
_entity_poly.pdbx_strand_id
1 'polypeptide(L)'
;MGQIRTQKISKQIERDVVDIIMNDIKDTKVGFITVTGAEVTSDLSFCKVYYSVLGGEERRDAATKALIRAKGFIRTELAKKLSIRKVPELIFEIDKSIEYGNKIDHMLADLRRSGKM
;
A
#
# COMPACT_ATOMS: atom_id res chain seq x y z
N MET A 1 -12.05 13.52 -18.86
CA MET A 1 -11.10 12.59 -19.49
C MET A 1 -9.84 12.34 -18.67
N GLY A 2 -9.33 13.37 -17.98
CA GLY A 2 -8.19 13.20 -17.08
C GLY A 2 -8.42 12.15 -15.99
N GLN A 3 -9.65 12.03 -15.50
CA GLN A 3 -9.98 11.08 -14.45
C GLN A 3 -9.85 9.62 -14.90
N ILE A 4 -10.28 9.30 -16.12
CA ILE A 4 -10.18 7.94 -16.64
C ILE A 4 -8.71 7.55 -16.81
N ARG A 5 -7.91 8.47 -17.34
CA ARG A 5 -6.47 8.23 -17.52
C ARG A 5 -5.76 8.04 -16.19
N THR A 6 -6.05 8.89 -15.20
CA THR A 6 -5.42 8.78 -13.89
C THR A 6 -5.86 7.51 -13.17
N GLN A 7 -7.11 7.07 -13.36
CA GLN A 7 -7.58 5.81 -12.79
C GLN A 7 -6.85 4.61 -13.38
N LYS A 8 -6.63 4.60 -14.68
CA LYS A 8 -5.88 3.52 -15.34
C LYS A 8 -4.44 3.47 -14.88
N ILE A 9 -3.80 4.64 -14.80
CA ILE A 9 -2.42 4.72 -14.31
C ILE A 9 -2.34 4.30 -12.84
N SER A 10 -3.29 4.73 -12.02
CA SER A 10 -3.35 4.34 -10.61
C SER A 10 -3.44 2.83 -10.45
N LYS A 11 -4.29 2.18 -11.24
CA LYS A 11 -4.43 0.73 -11.20
C LYS A 11 -3.18 0.01 -11.67
N GLN A 12 -2.52 0.54 -12.69
CA GLN A 12 -1.29 -0.04 -13.18
C GLN A 12 -0.18 0.07 -12.13
N ILE A 13 -0.06 1.24 -11.50
CA ILE A 13 0.91 1.44 -10.42
C ILE A 13 0.63 0.50 -9.26
N GLU A 14 -0.62 0.35 -8.88
CA GLU A 14 -1.01 -0.57 -7.80
C GLU A 14 -0.53 -1.99 -8.09
N ARG A 15 -0.78 -2.50 -9.28
CA ARG A 15 -0.33 -3.84 -9.68
C ARG A 15 1.19 -3.96 -9.69
N ASP A 16 1.85 -2.97 -10.26
CA ASP A 16 3.31 -3.00 -10.39
C ASP A 16 3.98 -2.89 -9.03
N VAL A 17 3.46 -2.07 -8.14
CA VAL A 17 3.99 -1.96 -6.77
C VAL A 17 3.81 -3.28 -6.01
N VAL A 18 2.65 -3.90 -6.12
CA VAL A 18 2.42 -5.22 -5.51
C VAL A 18 3.43 -6.23 -6.02
N ASP A 19 3.62 -6.28 -7.33
CA ASP A 19 4.56 -7.20 -7.95
C ASP A 19 5.99 -6.98 -7.46
N ILE A 20 6.42 -5.72 -7.38
CA ILE A 20 7.75 -5.36 -6.89
C ILE A 20 7.93 -5.78 -5.43
N ILE A 21 6.94 -5.47 -4.60
CA ILE A 21 7.01 -5.80 -3.17
C ILE A 21 7.08 -7.31 -2.95
N MET A 22 6.28 -8.07 -3.69
CA MET A 22 6.21 -9.52 -3.49
C MET A 22 7.39 -10.26 -4.09
N ASN A 23 7.95 -9.79 -5.20
CA ASN A 23 8.94 -10.56 -5.96
C ASN A 23 10.34 -9.99 -5.93
N ASP A 24 10.48 -8.67 -5.78
CA ASP A 24 11.78 -8.01 -5.96
C ASP A 24 12.42 -7.54 -4.66
N ILE A 25 11.65 -7.43 -3.58
CA ILE A 25 12.18 -6.99 -2.29
C ILE A 25 12.46 -8.19 -1.40
N LYS A 26 13.70 -8.25 -0.90
CA LYS A 26 14.16 -9.36 -0.07
C LYS A 26 13.87 -9.20 1.41
N ASP A 27 13.48 -8.00 1.84
CA ASP A 27 13.16 -7.74 3.24
C ASP A 27 11.86 -8.44 3.61
N THR A 28 11.94 -9.43 4.50
CA THR A 28 10.78 -10.24 4.89
C THR A 28 9.69 -9.44 5.58
N LYS A 29 10.03 -8.27 6.12
CA LYS A 29 9.06 -7.41 6.81
C LYS A 29 8.00 -6.85 5.87
N VAL A 30 8.31 -6.70 4.57
CA VAL A 30 7.32 -6.25 3.59
C VAL A 30 6.31 -7.34 3.25
N GLY A 31 6.58 -8.60 3.58
CA GLY A 31 5.65 -9.71 3.35
C GLY A 31 4.34 -9.58 4.10
N PHE A 32 4.28 -8.77 5.14
CA PHE A 32 3.06 -8.52 5.90
C PHE A 32 2.24 -7.36 5.36
N ILE A 33 2.69 -6.74 4.28
CA ILE A 33 2.04 -5.58 3.68
C ILE A 33 1.05 -6.03 2.62
N THR A 34 -0.15 -5.46 2.67
CA THR A 34 -1.16 -5.61 1.63
C THR A 34 -1.41 -4.23 1.04
N VAL A 35 -1.17 -4.06 -0.26
CA VAL A 35 -1.50 -2.82 -0.96
C VAL A 35 -3.00 -2.83 -1.22
N THR A 36 -3.68 -1.79 -0.75
CA THR A 36 -5.15 -1.72 -0.85
C THR A 36 -5.61 -0.76 -1.93
N GLY A 37 -4.74 0.11 -2.41
CA GLY A 37 -5.10 1.03 -3.48
C GLY A 37 -3.95 1.95 -3.84
N ALA A 38 -4.14 2.68 -4.93
CA ALA A 38 -3.21 3.71 -5.36
C ALA A 38 -4.00 4.85 -5.98
N GLU A 39 -3.53 6.06 -5.79
CA GLU A 39 -4.19 7.25 -6.30
C GLU A 39 -3.14 8.23 -6.81
N VAL A 40 -3.15 8.48 -8.11
CA VAL A 40 -2.23 9.39 -8.78
C VAL A 40 -2.87 10.77 -8.86
N THR A 41 -2.07 11.82 -8.62
CA THR A 41 -2.56 13.19 -8.82
C THR A 41 -2.76 13.46 -10.30
N SER A 42 -3.61 14.46 -10.61
CA SER A 42 -3.98 14.76 -12.00
C SER A 42 -2.80 15.14 -12.88
N ASP A 43 -1.78 15.75 -12.30
CA ASP A 43 -0.54 16.11 -13.02
C ASP A 43 0.53 15.02 -12.99
N LEU A 44 0.22 13.86 -12.41
CA LEU A 44 1.12 12.72 -12.29
C LEU A 44 2.38 12.99 -11.46
N SER A 45 2.35 14.00 -10.60
CA SER A 45 3.50 14.34 -9.74
C SER A 45 3.66 13.39 -8.56
N PHE A 46 2.54 12.94 -7.99
CA PHE A 46 2.55 12.09 -6.80
C PHE A 46 1.59 10.93 -6.96
N CYS A 47 1.92 9.84 -6.31
CA CYS A 47 1.03 8.68 -6.20
C CYS A 47 0.98 8.24 -4.75
N LYS A 48 -0.19 8.31 -4.14
CA LYS A 48 -0.41 7.74 -2.83
C LYS A 48 -0.67 6.26 -2.98
N VAL A 49 0.11 5.45 -2.28
CA VAL A 49 -0.08 4.00 -2.25
C VAL A 49 -0.58 3.64 -0.87
N TYR A 50 -1.81 3.16 -0.80
CA TYR A 50 -2.45 2.79 0.46
C TYR A 50 -2.12 1.33 0.77
N TYR A 51 -1.83 1.07 2.03
CA TYR A 51 -1.47 -0.28 2.46
C TYR A 51 -2.00 -0.56 3.85
N SER A 52 -2.16 -1.84 4.13
CA SER A 52 -2.41 -2.32 5.47
C SER A 52 -1.33 -3.34 5.85
N VAL A 53 -1.14 -3.56 7.14
CA VAL A 53 -0.13 -4.50 7.63
C VAL A 53 -0.82 -5.51 8.53
N LEU A 54 -0.59 -6.78 8.22
CA LEU A 54 -1.10 -7.88 9.05
C LEU A 54 -0.25 -7.98 10.30
N GLY A 55 -0.89 -7.94 11.46
CA GLY A 55 -0.23 -8.07 12.74
C GLY A 55 -0.39 -6.84 13.61
N GLY A 56 0.36 -6.81 14.69
CA GLY A 56 0.27 -5.74 15.67
C GLY A 56 1.09 -4.51 15.30
N GLU A 57 1.15 -3.59 16.25
CA GLU A 57 1.80 -2.30 16.08
C GLU A 57 3.29 -2.44 15.74
N GLU A 58 3.97 -3.42 16.35
CA GLU A 58 5.39 -3.65 16.06
C GLU A 58 5.64 -4.05 14.61
N ARG A 59 4.77 -4.91 14.08
CA ARG A 59 4.86 -5.32 12.67
C ARG A 59 4.55 -4.16 11.75
N ARG A 60 3.59 -3.34 12.12
CA ARG A 60 3.23 -2.14 11.36
C ARG A 60 4.41 -1.18 11.26
N ASP A 61 5.06 -0.91 12.38
CA ASP A 61 6.22 -0.03 12.42
C ASP A 61 7.37 -0.60 11.60
N ALA A 62 7.64 -1.89 11.75
CA ALA A 62 8.72 -2.55 11.02
C ALA A 62 8.46 -2.53 9.51
N ALA A 63 7.23 -2.82 9.10
CA ALA A 63 6.85 -2.81 7.70
C ALA A 63 6.90 -1.41 7.11
N THR A 64 6.44 -0.40 7.84
CA THR A 64 6.49 0.98 7.40
C THR A 64 7.94 1.44 7.18
N LYS A 65 8.83 1.11 8.12
CA LYS A 65 10.25 1.44 7.97
C LYS A 65 10.87 0.71 6.78
N ALA A 66 10.49 -0.54 6.55
CA ALA A 66 10.97 -1.31 5.41
C ALA A 66 10.52 -0.69 4.10
N LEU A 67 9.27 -0.21 4.00
CA LEU A 67 8.78 0.49 2.83
C LEU A 67 9.54 1.79 2.58
N ILE A 68 9.80 2.56 3.63
CA ILE A 68 10.54 3.81 3.50
C ILE A 68 11.94 3.54 2.97
N ARG A 69 12.61 2.50 3.48
CA ARG A 69 13.94 2.12 2.99
C ARG A 69 13.90 1.65 1.54
N ALA A 70 12.85 0.95 1.15
CA ALA A 70 12.72 0.38 -0.18
C ALA A 70 12.13 1.35 -1.20
N LYS A 71 11.68 2.53 -0.79
CA LYS A 71 10.96 3.48 -1.63
C LYS A 71 11.71 3.80 -2.93
N GLY A 72 13.00 4.10 -2.81
CA GLY A 72 13.82 4.41 -3.99
C GLY A 72 13.95 3.23 -4.95
N PHE A 73 14.13 2.03 -4.41
CA PHE A 73 14.18 0.81 -5.20
C PHE A 73 12.83 0.55 -5.91
N ILE A 74 11.73 0.70 -5.17
CA ILE A 74 10.39 0.50 -5.75
C ILE A 74 10.16 1.48 -6.89
N ARG A 75 10.52 2.74 -6.70
CA ARG A 75 10.36 3.75 -7.74
C ARG A 75 11.20 3.44 -8.98
N THR A 76 12.42 2.99 -8.79
CA THR A 76 13.31 2.61 -9.90
C THR A 76 12.73 1.44 -10.68
N GLU A 77 12.27 0.40 -10.00
CA GLU A 77 11.66 -0.75 -10.65
C GLU A 77 10.34 -0.38 -11.32
N LEU A 78 9.57 0.50 -10.70
CA LEU A 78 8.32 0.99 -11.27
C LEU A 78 8.57 1.73 -12.58
N ALA A 79 9.63 2.52 -12.65
CA ALA A 79 10.00 3.23 -13.87
C ALA A 79 10.25 2.29 -15.04
N LYS A 80 10.80 1.11 -14.76
CA LYS A 80 11.05 0.10 -15.79
C LYS A 80 9.77 -0.54 -16.31
N LYS A 81 8.75 -0.61 -15.48
CA LYS A 81 7.48 -1.26 -15.80
C LYS A 81 6.47 -0.32 -16.45
N LEU A 82 6.51 0.96 -16.09
CA LEU A 82 5.58 1.94 -16.61
C LEU A 82 6.06 2.54 -17.93
N SER A 83 5.12 2.69 -18.87
CA SER A 83 5.39 3.33 -20.16
C SER A 83 5.01 4.81 -20.11
N ILE A 84 5.44 5.52 -19.08
CA ILE A 84 5.19 6.96 -18.94
C ILE A 84 6.50 7.70 -18.74
N ARG A 85 6.53 8.95 -19.20
CA ARG A 85 7.74 9.77 -19.14
C ARG A 85 8.20 10.07 -17.73
N LYS A 86 7.24 10.34 -16.86
CA LYS A 86 7.52 10.78 -15.51
C LYS A 86 6.89 9.82 -14.53
N VAL A 87 7.71 9.19 -13.71
CA VAL A 87 7.21 8.33 -12.65
C VAL A 87 6.83 9.19 -11.46
N PRO A 88 5.59 9.09 -10.96
CA PRO A 88 5.18 9.87 -9.80
C PRO A 88 6.03 9.55 -8.57
N GLU A 89 6.18 10.52 -7.70
CA GLU A 89 6.77 10.27 -6.41
C GLU A 89 5.79 9.47 -5.55
N LEU A 90 6.28 8.40 -4.95
CA LEU A 90 5.44 7.50 -4.16
C LEU A 90 5.31 8.03 -2.73
N ILE A 91 4.07 8.01 -2.23
CA ILE A 91 3.76 8.35 -0.85
C ILE A 91 3.00 7.15 -0.28
N PHE A 92 3.59 6.45 0.68
CA PHE A 92 2.95 5.30 1.31
C PHE A 92 2.14 5.75 2.50
N GLU A 93 0.85 5.40 2.51
CA GLU A 93 -0.06 5.74 3.61
C GLU A 93 -0.81 4.50 4.06
N ILE A 94 -0.98 4.38 5.37
CA ILE A 94 -1.81 3.31 5.92
C ILE A 94 -3.27 3.57 5.55
N ASP A 95 -3.92 2.52 5.06
CA ASP A 95 -5.34 2.60 4.72
C ASP A 95 -6.18 2.59 6.00
N LYS A 96 -6.61 3.77 6.40
CA LYS A 96 -7.36 3.96 7.65
C LYS A 96 -8.72 3.27 7.63
N SER A 97 -9.32 3.13 6.46
CA SER A 97 -10.64 2.49 6.37
C SER A 97 -10.55 1.01 6.70
N ILE A 98 -9.49 0.33 6.24
CA ILE A 98 -9.27 -1.08 6.56
C ILE A 98 -8.87 -1.25 8.02
N GLU A 99 -8.02 -0.37 8.54
CA GLU A 99 -7.63 -0.40 9.94
C GLU A 99 -8.84 -0.19 10.85
N TYR A 100 -9.72 0.73 10.49
CA TYR A 100 -10.96 0.96 11.24
C TYR A 100 -11.86 -0.28 11.21
N GLY A 101 -12.01 -0.91 10.05
CA GLY A 101 -12.78 -2.14 9.92
C GLY A 101 -12.22 -3.27 10.78
N ASN A 102 -10.91 -3.45 10.76
CA ASN A 102 -10.25 -4.45 11.60
C ASN A 102 -10.48 -4.18 13.08
N LYS A 103 -10.44 -2.93 13.50
CA LYS A 103 -10.68 -2.55 14.87
C LYS A 103 -12.09 -2.91 15.32
N ILE A 104 -13.08 -2.65 14.47
CA ILE A 104 -14.47 -3.02 14.74
C ILE A 104 -14.61 -4.54 14.83
N ASP A 105 -13.99 -5.28 13.91
CA ASP A 105 -14.03 -6.74 13.91
C ASP A 105 -13.43 -7.31 15.19
N HIS A 106 -12.35 -6.77 15.66
CA HIS A 106 -11.73 -7.17 16.93
C HIS A 106 -12.66 -6.92 18.10
N MET A 107 -13.32 -5.79 18.15
CA MET A 107 -14.28 -5.48 19.20
C MET A 107 -15.43 -6.46 19.20
N LEU A 108 -15.97 -6.79 18.03
CA LEU A 108 -17.03 -7.78 17.92
C LEU A 108 -16.58 -9.17 18.36
N ALA A 109 -15.39 -9.57 17.97
CA ALA A 109 -14.82 -10.86 18.37
C ALA A 109 -14.66 -10.95 19.88
N ASP A 110 -14.19 -9.88 20.50
CA ASP A 110 -14.02 -9.83 21.96
C ASP A 110 -15.35 -9.92 22.68
N LEU A 111 -16.37 -9.24 22.18
CA LEU A 111 -17.71 -9.32 22.76
C LEU A 111 -18.27 -10.73 22.66
N ARG A 112 -18.08 -11.41 21.53
CA ARG A 112 -18.52 -12.79 21.34
C ARG A 112 -17.82 -13.73 22.30
N ARG A 113 -16.51 -13.58 22.48
CA ARG A 113 -15.73 -14.41 23.39
C ARG A 113 -16.14 -14.23 24.84
N SER A 114 -16.56 -13.04 25.20
CA SER A 114 -17.00 -12.77 26.57
C SER A 114 -18.46 -13.17 26.81
N GLY A 115 -19.14 -13.70 25.80
CA GLY A 115 -20.52 -14.15 25.92
C GLY A 115 -21.54 -13.04 26.02
N LYS A 116 -21.19 -11.83 25.59
CA LYS A 116 -22.07 -10.66 25.68
C LYS A 116 -22.84 -10.39 24.39
N MET A 117 -22.76 -11.28 23.46
CA MET A 117 -23.51 -11.16 22.20
C MET A 117 -24.37 -12.36 21.93
#